data_3f47a58066ee91e4c6ca194fb360eb00
#
_entry.id   3f47a58066ee91e4c6ca194fb360eb00
#
_cell.length_a   1.000
_cell.length_b   1.000
_cell.length_c   1.000
_cell.angle_alpha   90.00
_cell.angle_beta   90.00
_cell.angle_gamma   90.00
#
_symmetry.space_group_name_H-M   'P 1'
#
loop_
_entity.id
_entity.type
_entity.pdbx_description
1 polymer ?
#
loop_
_entity_poly.entity_id
_entity_poly.type
_entity_poly.pdbx_seq_one_letter_code
_entity_poly.pdbx_strand_id
1 'polypeptide(L)'
;MKRLLTWLLVVGALLPAAAQQITEQDKERAAALVERMTLDEKLDYIGGFNSFYIRAIPRLGIPQIRMADGPQGVRNDTRSTMFPCGIAAAAAWDRALVRDYGRALGQDCRA
;
A
#
# COMPACT_ATOMS: atom_id res chain seq x y z
N MET A 1 10.12 -4.70 -48.36
CA MET A 1 9.34 -5.58 -47.48
C MET A 1 10.04 -5.83 -46.13
N LYS A 2 10.28 -4.80 -45.30
CA LYS A 2 10.95 -4.95 -43.98
C LYS A 2 10.51 -3.86 -42.96
N ARG A 3 9.24 -3.49 -42.90
CA ARG A 3 8.73 -2.49 -41.93
C ARG A 3 7.40 -2.84 -41.26
N LEU A 4 7.03 -4.11 -41.15
CA LEU A 4 5.74 -4.54 -40.59
C LEU A 4 5.86 -5.37 -39.27
N LEU A 5 7.06 -5.47 -38.70
CA LEU A 5 7.27 -6.35 -37.53
C LEU A 5 7.52 -5.60 -36.21
N THR A 6 7.35 -4.29 -36.14
CA THR A 6 7.72 -3.49 -34.94
C THR A 6 6.52 -3.00 -34.12
N TRP A 7 5.30 -3.37 -34.46
CA TRP A 7 4.09 -2.87 -33.77
C TRP A 7 3.41 -3.90 -32.86
N LEU A 8 4.00 -5.05 -32.62
CA LEU A 8 3.35 -6.15 -31.87
C LEU A 8 3.88 -6.36 -30.45
N LEU A 9 4.69 -5.44 -29.91
CA LEU A 9 5.34 -5.62 -28.58
C LEU A 9 5.00 -4.55 -27.52
N VAL A 10 3.98 -3.73 -27.71
CA VAL A 10 3.62 -2.68 -26.73
C VAL A 10 2.22 -2.86 -26.11
N VAL A 11 1.49 -3.92 -26.40
CA VAL A 11 0.15 -4.15 -25.82
C VAL A 11 0.18 -5.03 -24.55
N GLY A 12 1.34 -5.32 -23.99
CA GLY A 12 1.53 -6.33 -22.96
C GLY A 12 1.73 -5.84 -21.52
N ALA A 13 1.20 -4.71 -21.04
CA ALA A 13 1.40 -4.35 -19.63
C ALA A 13 0.42 -3.30 -19.07
N LEU A 14 -0.86 -3.44 -19.33
CA LEU A 14 -1.89 -2.72 -18.56
C LEU A 14 -2.84 -3.75 -17.92
N LEU A 15 -2.27 -4.69 -17.16
CA LEU A 15 -3.08 -5.41 -16.18
C LEU A 15 -3.39 -4.41 -15.05
N PRO A 16 -4.67 -4.14 -14.75
CA PRO A 16 -5.00 -3.39 -13.55
C PRO A 16 -4.37 -4.16 -12.39
N ALA A 17 -3.63 -3.47 -11.52
CA ALA A 17 -3.20 -4.04 -10.26
C ALA A 17 -4.47 -4.39 -9.46
N ALA A 18 -5.00 -5.59 -9.69
CA ALA A 18 -6.05 -6.15 -8.86
C ALA A 18 -5.49 -6.15 -7.43
N ALA A 19 -6.22 -5.60 -6.50
CA ALA A 19 -5.87 -5.70 -5.09
C ALA A 19 -5.64 -7.18 -4.80
N GLN A 20 -4.41 -7.53 -4.44
CA GLN A 20 -4.03 -8.92 -4.23
C GLN A 20 -4.88 -9.46 -3.06
N GLN A 21 -5.75 -10.40 -3.34
CA GLN A 21 -6.55 -11.02 -2.30
C GLN A 21 -5.63 -11.89 -1.44
N ILE A 22 -5.75 -11.74 -0.12
CA ILE A 22 -5.02 -12.57 0.84
C ILE A 22 -5.53 -14.00 0.70
N THR A 23 -4.65 -14.92 0.37
CA THR A 23 -4.95 -16.36 0.23
C THR A 23 -4.83 -17.08 1.56
N GLU A 24 -5.37 -18.29 1.67
CA GLU A 24 -5.15 -19.14 2.86
C GLU A 24 -3.67 -19.47 3.04
N GLN A 25 -2.93 -19.66 1.96
CA GLN A 25 -1.49 -19.86 2.01
C GLN A 25 -0.74 -18.67 2.61
N ASP A 26 -1.19 -17.43 2.34
CA ASP A 26 -0.58 -16.23 2.95
C ASP A 26 -0.84 -16.20 4.45
N LYS A 27 -2.02 -16.61 4.89
CA LYS A 27 -2.37 -16.72 6.33
C LYS A 27 -1.54 -17.77 7.03
N GLU A 28 -1.37 -18.94 6.43
CA GLU A 28 -0.53 -20.03 6.97
C GLU A 28 0.93 -19.58 7.10
N ARG A 29 1.47 -18.90 6.08
CA ARG A 29 2.83 -18.34 6.11
C ARG A 29 2.97 -17.29 7.21
N ALA A 30 1.99 -16.42 7.38
CA ALA A 30 1.99 -15.40 8.43
C ALA A 30 1.95 -16.07 9.82
N ALA A 31 1.11 -17.07 10.04
CA ALA A 31 1.03 -17.82 11.29
C ALA A 31 2.38 -18.48 11.63
N ALA A 32 3.00 -19.15 10.67
CA ALA A 32 4.31 -19.77 10.85
C ALA A 32 5.42 -18.75 11.19
N LEU A 33 5.35 -17.53 10.66
CA LEU A 33 6.26 -16.45 11.04
C LEU A 33 6.03 -16.00 12.48
N VAL A 34 4.77 -15.82 12.88
CA VAL A 34 4.39 -15.41 14.25
C VAL A 34 4.83 -16.44 15.29
N GLU A 35 4.73 -17.74 14.99
CA GLU A 35 5.22 -18.82 15.89
C GLU A 35 6.74 -18.73 16.14
N ARG A 36 7.49 -18.30 15.13
CA ARG A 36 8.95 -18.14 15.21
C ARG A 36 9.40 -16.86 15.89
N MET A 37 8.51 -15.90 16.12
CA MET A 37 8.82 -14.64 16.84
C MET A 37 8.98 -14.89 18.34
N THR A 38 9.96 -14.24 18.94
CA THR A 38 10.08 -14.16 20.41
C THR A 38 8.98 -13.27 20.98
N LEU A 39 8.77 -13.32 22.28
CA LEU A 39 7.81 -12.44 22.95
C LEU A 39 8.19 -10.97 22.77
N ASP A 40 9.46 -10.62 22.93
CA ASP A 40 9.96 -9.25 22.76
C ASP A 40 9.73 -8.74 21.34
N GLU A 41 10.00 -9.56 20.33
CA GLU A 41 9.72 -9.20 18.94
C GLU A 41 8.23 -8.99 18.65
N LYS A 42 7.36 -9.79 19.28
CA LYS A 42 5.91 -9.61 19.18
C LYS A 42 5.46 -8.30 19.80
N LEU A 43 5.98 -7.96 20.99
CA LEU A 43 5.68 -6.72 21.67
C LEU A 43 6.19 -5.50 20.90
N ASP A 44 7.43 -5.55 20.41
CA ASP A 44 8.02 -4.51 19.58
C ASP A 44 7.28 -4.31 18.25
N TYR A 45 6.81 -5.39 17.64
CA TYR A 45 6.07 -5.34 16.38
C TYR A 45 4.71 -4.66 16.55
N ILE A 46 4.01 -4.91 17.66
CA ILE A 46 2.74 -4.28 17.99
C ILE A 46 2.95 -2.82 18.41
N GLY A 47 4.03 -2.53 19.15
CA GLY A 47 4.29 -1.21 19.71
C GLY A 47 4.68 -0.14 18.68
N GLY A 48 5.24 -0.55 17.56
CA GLY A 48 5.76 0.39 16.56
C GLY A 48 6.91 1.25 17.09
N PHE A 49 7.35 2.23 16.30
CA PHE A 49 8.32 3.26 16.70
C PHE A 49 8.21 4.50 15.81
N ASN A 50 8.73 5.63 16.27
CA ASN A 50 8.69 6.92 15.56
C ASN A 50 7.31 7.24 14.97
N SER A 51 6.24 6.96 15.70
CA SER A 51 4.83 7.19 15.38
C SER A 51 4.29 6.41 14.18
N PHE A 52 5.08 6.19 13.12
CA PHE A 52 4.58 5.68 11.84
C PHE A 52 5.35 4.47 11.28
N TYR A 53 6.12 3.79 12.12
CA TYR A 53 6.91 2.64 11.65
C TYR A 53 6.67 1.42 12.53
N ILE A 54 6.71 0.25 11.89
CA ILE A 54 6.80 -1.05 12.56
C ILE A 54 8.19 -1.60 12.29
N ARG A 55 8.87 -2.08 13.36
CA ARG A 55 10.26 -2.56 13.26
C ARG A 55 10.37 -3.76 12.33
N ALA A 56 11.46 -3.79 11.59
CA ALA A 56 11.86 -5.00 10.87
C ALA A 56 12.26 -6.11 11.84
N ILE A 57 12.08 -7.36 11.42
CA ILE A 57 12.65 -8.54 12.08
C ILE A 57 13.53 -9.27 11.06
N PRO A 58 14.80 -8.82 10.88
CA PRO A 58 15.66 -9.28 9.81
C PRO A 58 15.89 -10.79 9.82
N ARG A 59 16.02 -11.39 11.00
CA ARG A 59 16.24 -12.86 11.13
C ARG A 59 15.06 -13.69 10.58
N LEU A 60 13.87 -13.09 10.47
CA LEU A 60 12.68 -13.72 9.90
C LEU A 60 12.36 -13.23 8.49
N GLY A 61 13.16 -12.33 7.94
CA GLY A 61 12.91 -11.72 6.64
C GLY A 61 11.72 -10.76 6.63
N ILE A 62 11.29 -10.27 7.79
CA ILE A 62 10.18 -9.32 7.90
C ILE A 62 10.76 -7.91 7.75
N PRO A 63 10.36 -7.16 6.69
CA PRO A 63 10.85 -5.81 6.47
C PRO A 63 10.21 -4.82 7.45
N GLN A 64 10.82 -3.65 7.58
CA GLN A 64 10.21 -2.51 8.23
C GLN A 64 8.95 -2.10 7.45
N ILE A 65 7.86 -1.86 8.16
CA ILE A 65 6.64 -1.32 7.57
C ILE A 65 6.57 0.17 7.90
N ARG A 66 6.37 0.97 6.88
CA ARG A 66 6.07 2.40 7.00
C ARG A 66 4.58 2.60 6.87
N MET A 67 3.99 3.26 7.85
CA MET A 67 2.60 3.66 7.83
C MET A 67 2.49 5.13 7.44
N ALA A 68 1.34 5.54 6.96
CA ALA A 68 1.02 6.92 6.68
C ALA A 68 -0.41 7.20 7.11
N ASP A 69 -0.65 8.40 7.59
CA ASP A 69 -1.99 8.95 7.63
C ASP A 69 -2.15 10.00 6.52
N GLY A 70 -3.32 10.55 6.38
CA GLY A 70 -3.48 11.61 5.40
C GLY A 70 -4.90 11.78 4.91
N PRO A 71 -5.81 12.33 5.73
CA PRO A 71 -7.19 12.57 5.29
C PRO A 71 -7.30 13.64 4.19
N GLN A 72 -6.26 14.43 3.98
CA GLN A 72 -6.17 15.48 2.96
C GLN A 72 -4.94 15.32 2.06
N GLY A 73 -4.41 14.13 1.96
CA GLY A 73 -3.16 13.80 1.27
C GLY A 73 -2.23 13.02 2.20
N VAL A 74 -1.41 12.18 1.61
CA VAL A 74 -0.46 11.35 2.37
C VAL A 74 0.51 12.24 3.11
N ARG A 75 0.65 12.04 4.42
CA ARG A 75 1.66 12.70 5.26
C ARG A 75 2.81 11.76 5.52
N ASN A 76 3.83 12.22 6.18
CA ASN A 76 5.06 11.54 6.57
C ASN A 76 6.15 11.55 5.51
N ASP A 77 7.11 12.42 5.74
CA ASP A 77 8.45 12.46 5.15
C ASP A 77 8.53 12.59 3.62
N THR A 78 7.39 12.63 2.92
CA THR A 78 7.36 12.78 1.47
C THR A 78 6.43 13.91 1.04
N ARG A 79 6.71 14.46 -0.14
CA ARG A 79 5.78 15.37 -0.80
C ARG A 79 4.64 14.55 -1.38
N SER A 80 3.42 15.00 -1.16
CA SER A 80 2.22 14.39 -1.71
C SER A 80 1.24 15.45 -2.19
N THR A 81 0.24 15.03 -2.92
CA THR A 81 -0.84 15.89 -3.36
C THR A 81 -1.72 16.26 -2.17
N MET A 82 -2.06 17.56 -2.04
CA MET A 82 -3.07 17.97 -1.09
C MET A 82 -4.45 17.82 -1.72
N PHE A 83 -5.30 17.05 -1.08
CA PHE A 83 -6.67 16.82 -1.49
C PHE A 83 -7.65 17.62 -0.64
N PRO A 84 -8.89 17.82 -1.11
CA PRO A 84 -9.97 18.40 -0.32
C PRO A 84 -10.21 17.61 0.97
N CYS A 85 -10.72 18.27 2.00
CA CYS A 85 -11.09 17.57 3.25
C CYS A 85 -12.25 16.60 3.03
N GLY A 86 -12.38 15.61 3.93
CA GLY A 86 -13.43 14.58 3.83
C GLY A 86 -14.85 15.14 3.78
N ILE A 87 -15.11 16.29 4.46
CA ILE A 87 -16.42 16.97 4.41
C ILE A 87 -16.71 17.48 2.99
N ALA A 88 -15.71 18.07 2.30
CA ALA A 88 -15.87 18.53 0.92
C ALA A 88 -16.11 17.34 -0.04
N ALA A 89 -15.40 16.25 0.15
CA ALA A 89 -15.63 15.01 -0.61
C ALA A 89 -17.04 14.46 -0.38
N ALA A 90 -17.51 14.46 0.87
CA ALA A 90 -18.85 13.99 1.22
C ALA A 90 -19.95 14.91 0.64
N ALA A 91 -19.72 16.22 0.62
CA ALA A 91 -20.66 17.22 0.08
C ALA A 91 -20.87 17.08 -1.44
N ALA A 92 -19.98 16.39 -2.14
CA ALA A 92 -20.16 16.10 -3.57
C ALA A 92 -21.31 15.11 -3.86
N TRP A 93 -21.73 14.30 -2.87
CA TRP A 93 -22.74 13.24 -3.00
C TRP A 93 -22.48 12.29 -4.18
N ASP A 94 -21.24 12.22 -4.65
CA ASP A 94 -20.81 11.42 -5.79
C ASP A 94 -19.86 10.30 -5.33
N ARG A 95 -20.36 9.08 -5.30
CA ARG A 95 -19.61 7.89 -4.90
C ARG A 95 -18.45 7.56 -5.85
N ALA A 96 -18.61 7.87 -7.15
CA ALA A 96 -17.57 7.60 -8.13
C ALA A 96 -16.38 8.56 -7.90
N LEU A 97 -16.65 9.83 -7.70
CA LEU A 97 -15.65 10.84 -7.36
C LEU A 97 -14.88 10.46 -6.08
N VAL A 98 -15.60 10.06 -5.02
CA VAL A 98 -14.96 9.67 -3.75
C VAL A 98 -14.12 8.41 -3.89
N ARG A 99 -14.52 7.47 -4.74
CA ARG A 99 -13.71 6.29 -5.08
C ARG A 99 -12.42 6.68 -5.80
N ASP A 100 -12.50 7.58 -6.76
CA ASP A 100 -11.32 8.06 -7.51
C ASP A 100 -10.39 8.87 -6.61
N TYR A 101 -10.93 9.66 -5.69
CA TYR A 101 -10.18 10.32 -4.62
C TYR A 101 -9.39 9.30 -3.78
N GLY A 102 -10.05 8.24 -3.29
CA GLY A 102 -9.38 7.19 -2.53
C GLY A 102 -8.32 6.43 -3.34
N ARG A 103 -8.56 6.25 -4.64
CA ARG A 103 -7.57 5.64 -5.55
C ARG A 103 -6.33 6.53 -5.69
N ALA A 104 -6.50 7.82 -5.86
CA ALA A 104 -5.41 8.79 -5.97
C ALA A 104 -4.57 8.83 -4.69
N LEU A 105 -5.21 8.88 -3.51
CA LEU A 105 -4.52 8.75 -2.22
C LEU A 105 -3.69 7.45 -2.12
N GLY A 106 -4.27 6.34 -2.54
CA GLY A 106 -3.57 5.05 -2.54
C GLY A 106 -2.40 4.99 -3.52
N GLN A 107 -2.43 5.75 -4.61
CA GLN A 107 -1.30 5.90 -5.53
C GLN A 107 -0.18 6.73 -4.90
N ASP A 108 -0.50 7.86 -4.28
CA ASP A 108 0.48 8.70 -3.57
C ASP A 108 1.17 7.92 -2.42
N CYS A 109 0.43 7.02 -1.75
CA CYS A 109 1.02 6.16 -0.71
C CYS A 109 2.09 5.18 -1.24
N ARG A 110 2.07 4.85 -2.51
CA ARG A 110 2.97 3.86 -3.12
C ARG A 110 4.15 4.51 -3.84
N ALA A 111 4.10 5.78 -4.09
CA ALA A 111 5.15 6.53 -4.77
C ALA A 111 6.31 6.88 -3.81
#